data_c684f927561f24b806ea7f7bafcfb11a
#
_entry.id   c684f927561f24b806ea7f7bafcfb11a
#
_cell.length_a   1.000
_cell.length_b   1.000
_cell.length_c   1.000
_cell.angle_alpha   90.00
_cell.angle_beta   90.00
_cell.angle_gamma   90.00
#
_symmetry.space_group_name_H-M   'P 1'
#
loop_
_entity.id
_entity.type
_entity.pdbx_description
1 polymer ?
#
loop_
_entity_poly.entity_id
_entity_poly.type
_entity_poly.pdbx_seq_one_letter_code
_entity_poly.pdbx_strand_id
1 'polypeptide(L)'
;MIFCCPKCKGSLSVLPDGRAVCKDGHSYDRAKEGYYNFLLKNTGGTHGDNKEMVLARRAFLETGAYLPLAEKLCDTVLRYSTDASRILDGGCGEGYYTDLIERRISEAGSCASVSGFDISRDAIKYAAKKNRSLSLAVASSYDMPVGDGGVDILLNVFAPLAIEETLRVLRQGGKFIMAIPDVNHLFGLKSVLYERPYKNTVEDSALPGLKLLSEEKISYTLTLDSREKISSLFMMTPYAYRTPESAKERLLSLDVLKTEIEFIVFTYEREK
;
A
#
# COMPACT_ATOMS: atom_id res chain seq x y z
N MET A 1 -17.77 -1.13 10.03
CA MET A 1 -16.88 -1.61 8.95
C MET A 1 -17.00 -0.65 7.78
N ILE A 2 -15.86 -0.21 7.17
CA ILE A 2 -15.86 0.71 6.02
C ILE A 2 -16.32 0.02 4.72
N PHE A 3 -16.13 -1.30 4.63
CA PHE A 3 -16.38 -2.07 3.41
C PHE A 3 -17.86 -2.26 3.11
N CYS A 4 -18.20 -2.24 1.82
CA CYS A 4 -19.51 -2.56 1.28
C CYS A 4 -19.48 -3.91 0.53
N CYS A 5 -20.66 -4.42 0.22
CA CYS A 5 -20.81 -5.65 -0.57
C CYS A 5 -20.25 -5.43 -1.99
N PRO A 6 -19.23 -6.18 -2.42
CA PRO A 6 -18.65 -6.01 -3.75
C PRO A 6 -19.64 -6.33 -4.88
N LYS A 7 -20.71 -7.11 -4.60
CA LYS A 7 -21.70 -7.54 -5.59
C LYS A 7 -22.83 -6.52 -5.81
N CYS A 8 -23.37 -5.96 -4.72
CA CYS A 8 -24.50 -5.02 -4.82
C CYS A 8 -24.19 -3.61 -4.28
N LYS A 9 -22.93 -3.38 -3.82
CA LYS A 9 -22.44 -2.12 -3.20
C LYS A 9 -23.22 -1.70 -1.93
N GLY A 10 -24.15 -2.54 -1.43
CA GLY A 10 -24.90 -2.31 -0.20
C GLY A 10 -24.01 -2.47 1.06
N SER A 11 -24.46 -1.88 2.17
CA SER A 11 -23.77 -1.98 3.46
C SER A 11 -23.65 -3.44 3.91
N LEU A 12 -22.56 -3.75 4.59
CA LEU A 12 -22.30 -5.07 5.21
C LEU A 12 -22.48 -4.98 6.73
N SER A 13 -23.22 -5.94 7.29
CA SER A 13 -23.32 -6.17 8.74
C SER A 13 -22.53 -7.41 9.11
N VAL A 14 -21.78 -7.34 10.21
CA VAL A 14 -21.01 -8.48 10.71
C VAL A 14 -21.89 -9.27 11.70
N LEU A 15 -22.10 -10.54 11.40
CA LEU A 15 -22.85 -11.47 12.26
C LEU A 15 -21.97 -11.96 13.43
N PRO A 16 -22.58 -12.56 14.49
CA PRO A 16 -21.84 -13.11 15.63
C PRO A 16 -20.80 -14.18 15.25
N ASP A 17 -21.03 -14.92 14.17
CA ASP A 17 -20.09 -15.91 13.63
C ASP A 17 -18.96 -15.30 12.79
N GLY A 18 -18.93 -13.98 12.65
CA GLY A 18 -17.91 -13.21 11.92
C GLY A 18 -18.20 -13.04 10.44
N ARG A 19 -19.23 -13.64 9.85
CA ARG A 19 -19.59 -13.41 8.45
C ARG A 19 -20.08 -11.98 8.22
N ALA A 20 -19.72 -11.41 7.08
CA ALA A 20 -20.25 -10.13 6.62
C ALA A 20 -21.38 -10.37 5.62
N VAL A 21 -22.58 -9.81 5.89
CA VAL A 21 -23.78 -10.04 5.09
C VAL A 21 -24.42 -8.71 4.70
N CYS A 22 -24.87 -8.58 3.45
CA CYS A 22 -25.68 -7.44 3.00
C CYS A 22 -27.18 -7.73 3.05
N LYS A 23 -27.99 -6.68 2.89
CA LYS A 23 -29.47 -6.80 2.89
C LYS A 23 -30.00 -7.72 1.78
N ASP A 24 -29.27 -7.89 0.67
CA ASP A 24 -29.65 -8.73 -0.46
C ASP A 24 -29.19 -10.19 -0.28
N GLY A 25 -28.71 -10.57 0.91
CA GLY A 25 -28.33 -11.93 1.29
C GLY A 25 -26.94 -12.37 0.80
N HIS A 26 -26.14 -11.49 0.19
CA HIS A 26 -24.76 -11.85 -0.15
C HIS A 26 -23.93 -11.97 1.13
N SER A 27 -23.21 -13.09 1.27
CA SER A 27 -22.47 -13.45 2.48
C SER A 27 -21.00 -13.70 2.16
N TYR A 28 -20.11 -13.24 3.04
CA TYR A 28 -18.66 -13.35 2.93
C TYR A 28 -18.10 -13.86 4.25
N ASP A 29 -17.42 -15.01 4.17
CA ASP A 29 -16.78 -15.61 5.34
C ASP A 29 -15.57 -14.78 5.77
N ARG A 30 -15.39 -14.65 7.08
CA ARG A 30 -14.19 -14.08 7.66
C ARG A 30 -13.10 -15.14 7.72
N ALA A 31 -11.95 -14.90 7.11
CA ALA A 31 -10.80 -15.78 7.25
C ALA A 31 -10.37 -15.87 8.72
N LYS A 32 -9.75 -16.99 9.12
CA LYS A 32 -9.31 -17.20 10.52
C LYS A 32 -8.29 -16.14 10.98
N GLU A 33 -7.55 -15.53 10.04
CA GLU A 33 -6.62 -14.44 10.26
C GLU A 33 -7.33 -13.09 10.50
N GLY A 34 -8.63 -12.96 10.13
CA GLY A 34 -9.45 -11.79 10.44
C GLY A 34 -9.80 -10.89 9.26
N TYR A 35 -9.49 -11.26 8.03
CA TYR A 35 -9.81 -10.48 6.81
C TYR A 35 -10.98 -11.08 6.01
N TYR A 36 -11.51 -10.32 5.06
CA TYR A 36 -12.51 -10.78 4.09
C TYR A 36 -11.91 -10.90 2.69
N ASN A 37 -12.44 -11.82 1.87
CA ASN A 37 -12.12 -11.89 0.45
C ASN A 37 -13.30 -11.38 -0.37
N PHE A 38 -13.12 -10.23 -1.01
CA PHE A 38 -14.13 -9.55 -1.82
C PHE A 38 -13.89 -9.66 -3.33
N LEU A 39 -12.91 -10.44 -3.77
CA LEU A 39 -12.75 -10.72 -5.21
C LEU A 39 -13.89 -11.64 -5.69
N LEU A 40 -14.69 -11.13 -6.62
CA LEU A 40 -15.88 -11.86 -7.13
C LEU A 40 -15.55 -12.94 -8.17
N LYS A 41 -14.39 -12.89 -8.81
CA LYS A 41 -13.96 -13.87 -9.80
C LYS A 41 -12.69 -14.55 -9.35
N ASN A 42 -12.68 -15.89 -9.39
CA ASN A 42 -11.44 -16.64 -9.47
C ASN A 42 -10.88 -16.47 -10.90
N THR A 43 -10.28 -15.33 -11.17
CA THR A 43 -9.46 -15.17 -12.36
C THR A 43 -8.23 -16.03 -12.11
N GLY A 44 -8.17 -17.19 -12.76
CA GLY A 44 -7.11 -18.19 -12.58
C GLY A 44 -5.73 -17.58 -12.82
N GLY A 45 -5.06 -17.18 -11.77
CA GLY A 45 -3.73 -16.56 -11.75
C GLY A 45 -3.45 -15.94 -10.38
N THR A 46 -2.18 -15.89 -9.97
CA THR A 46 -1.73 -15.11 -8.82
C THR A 46 -1.83 -13.63 -9.18
N HIS A 47 -2.78 -12.93 -8.55
CA HIS A 47 -2.89 -11.48 -8.69
C HIS A 47 -2.04 -10.80 -7.61
N GLY A 48 -1.24 -9.82 -8.02
CA GLY A 48 -0.36 -9.09 -7.11
C GLY A 48 0.90 -9.88 -6.72
N ASP A 49 1.53 -9.46 -5.64
CA ASP A 49 2.75 -10.09 -5.14
C ASP A 49 2.51 -11.54 -4.71
N ASN A 50 3.39 -12.44 -5.12
CA ASN A 50 3.42 -13.79 -4.62
C ASN A 50 4.03 -13.85 -3.20
N LYS A 51 3.96 -15.01 -2.56
CA LYS A 51 4.43 -15.21 -1.19
C LYS A 51 5.91 -14.84 -0.99
N GLU A 52 6.78 -15.14 -1.97
CA GLU A 52 8.20 -14.85 -1.89
C GLU A 52 8.47 -13.35 -1.92
N MET A 53 7.80 -12.61 -2.82
CA MET A 53 7.86 -11.15 -2.86
C MET A 53 7.38 -10.52 -1.56
N VAL A 54 6.25 -11.00 -1.02
CA VAL A 54 5.70 -10.50 0.26
C VAL A 54 6.68 -10.71 1.40
N LEU A 55 7.32 -11.88 1.48
CA LEU A 55 8.31 -12.16 2.52
C LEU A 55 9.58 -11.32 2.37
N ALA A 56 10.08 -11.15 1.14
CA ALA A 56 11.24 -10.31 0.86
C ALA A 56 10.96 -8.84 1.20
N ARG A 57 9.78 -8.32 0.80
CA ARG A 57 9.34 -6.96 1.14
C ARG A 57 9.26 -6.77 2.65
N ARG A 58 8.64 -7.70 3.35
CA ARG A 58 8.55 -7.68 4.80
C ARG A 58 9.93 -7.65 5.46
N ALA A 59 10.83 -8.57 5.08
CA ALA A 59 12.18 -8.63 5.62
C ALA A 59 12.94 -7.32 5.38
N PHE A 60 12.79 -6.70 4.20
CA PHE A 60 13.41 -5.42 3.90
C PHE A 60 12.81 -4.26 4.71
N LEU A 61 11.48 -4.14 4.75
CA LEU A 61 10.80 -3.06 5.47
C LEU A 61 11.05 -3.13 6.99
N GLU A 62 11.13 -4.33 7.56
CA GLU A 62 11.45 -4.55 8.98
C GLU A 62 12.87 -4.11 9.35
N THR A 63 13.78 -3.92 8.38
CA THR A 63 15.09 -3.28 8.64
C THR A 63 14.99 -1.78 9.00
N GLY A 64 13.83 -1.15 8.80
CA GLY A 64 13.63 0.28 8.94
C GLY A 64 14.14 1.10 7.76
N ALA A 65 14.56 0.45 6.66
CA ALA A 65 15.11 1.14 5.49
C ALA A 65 14.16 2.19 4.89
N TYR A 66 12.84 2.00 5.00
CA TYR A 66 11.81 2.96 4.54
C TYR A 66 11.07 3.66 5.69
N LEU A 67 11.65 3.65 6.90
CA LEU A 67 11.06 4.34 8.06
C LEU A 67 10.83 5.84 7.82
N PRO A 68 11.74 6.61 7.17
CA PRO A 68 11.49 8.04 6.90
C PRO A 68 10.23 8.28 6.05
N LEU A 69 9.91 7.40 5.09
CA LEU A 69 8.65 7.47 4.35
C LEU A 69 7.44 7.15 5.25
N ALA A 70 7.56 6.11 6.07
CA ALA A 70 6.46 5.70 6.96
C ALA A 70 6.11 6.81 7.98
N GLU A 71 7.12 7.44 8.57
CA GLU A 71 6.95 8.59 9.48
C GLU A 71 6.28 9.77 8.77
N LYS A 72 6.72 10.12 7.56
CA LYS A 72 6.11 11.17 6.75
C LYS A 72 4.63 10.88 6.46
N LEU A 73 4.30 9.65 6.10
CA LEU A 73 2.90 9.24 5.86
C LEU A 73 2.07 9.34 7.15
N CYS A 74 2.59 8.88 8.28
CA CYS A 74 1.93 9.01 9.58
C CYS A 74 1.64 10.48 9.93
N ASP A 75 2.64 11.36 9.82
CA ASP A 75 2.50 12.78 10.12
C ASP A 75 1.49 13.46 9.18
N THR A 76 1.48 13.06 7.90
CA THR A 76 0.54 13.59 6.91
C THR A 76 -0.89 13.14 7.22
N VAL A 77 -1.10 11.86 7.56
CA VAL A 77 -2.40 11.33 7.96
C VAL A 77 -2.90 12.03 9.23
N LEU A 78 -2.07 12.15 10.26
CA LEU A 78 -2.44 12.81 11.51
C LEU A 78 -2.83 14.29 11.30
N ARG A 79 -2.14 15.00 10.40
CA ARG A 79 -2.44 16.40 10.07
C ARG A 79 -3.86 16.60 9.53
N TYR A 80 -4.38 15.63 8.77
CA TYR A 80 -5.68 15.72 8.10
C TYR A 80 -6.77 14.86 8.72
N SER A 81 -6.45 14.01 9.70
CA SER A 81 -7.42 13.16 10.38
C SER A 81 -8.15 13.91 11.49
N THR A 82 -9.36 13.44 11.77
CA THR A 82 -10.17 13.76 12.94
C THR A 82 -10.58 12.46 13.62
N ASP A 83 -11.15 12.50 14.81
CA ASP A 83 -11.59 11.30 15.55
C ASP A 83 -12.65 10.48 14.79
N ALA A 84 -13.37 11.08 13.86
CA ALA A 84 -14.37 10.38 13.04
C ALA A 84 -13.84 9.94 11.67
N SER A 85 -12.55 10.15 11.38
CA SER A 85 -12.00 9.87 10.05
C SER A 85 -11.97 8.38 9.73
N ARG A 86 -12.36 8.07 8.50
CA ARG A 86 -12.26 6.75 7.89
C ARG A 86 -11.07 6.77 6.93
N ILE A 87 -10.00 6.09 7.33
CA ILE A 87 -8.73 6.03 6.62
C ILE A 87 -8.66 4.68 5.90
N LEU A 88 -8.37 4.71 4.59
CA LEU A 88 -8.24 3.54 3.75
C LEU A 88 -6.86 3.51 3.08
N ASP A 89 -6.14 2.40 3.22
CA ASP A 89 -4.89 2.13 2.50
C ASP A 89 -5.17 1.19 1.33
N GLY A 90 -5.13 1.72 0.12
CA GLY A 90 -5.39 1.02 -1.13
C GLY A 90 -4.11 0.42 -1.70
N GLY A 91 -4.04 -0.92 -1.76
CA GLY A 91 -2.81 -1.64 -2.10
C GLY A 91 -1.86 -1.74 -0.90
N CYS A 92 -2.41 -2.01 0.29
CA CYS A 92 -1.69 -1.95 1.57
C CYS A 92 -0.59 -3.03 1.73
N GLY A 93 -0.50 -3.98 0.80
CA GLY A 93 0.47 -5.07 0.86
C GLY A 93 0.36 -5.88 2.14
N GLU A 94 1.51 -6.15 2.79
CA GLU A 94 1.60 -6.86 4.07
C GLU A 94 1.30 -5.97 5.29
N GLY A 95 0.81 -4.75 5.06
CA GLY A 95 0.32 -3.85 6.09
C GLY A 95 1.41 -3.07 6.83
N TYR A 96 2.60 -2.88 6.26
CA TYR A 96 3.69 -2.15 6.93
C TYR A 96 3.30 -0.71 7.28
N TYR A 97 2.86 0.05 6.28
CA TYR A 97 2.45 1.45 6.48
C TYR A 97 1.11 1.53 7.23
N THR A 98 0.16 0.68 6.88
CA THR A 98 -1.17 0.63 7.50
C THR A 98 -1.10 0.40 9.02
N ASP A 99 -0.24 -0.53 9.47
CA ASP A 99 -0.02 -0.86 10.88
C ASP A 99 0.63 0.33 11.63
N LEU A 100 1.64 0.98 11.03
CA LEU A 100 2.28 2.13 11.64
C LEU A 100 1.32 3.32 11.77
N ILE A 101 0.50 3.58 10.75
CA ILE A 101 -0.52 4.64 10.79
C ILE A 101 -1.55 4.35 11.89
N GLU A 102 -2.05 3.11 11.98
CA GLU A 102 -3.02 2.73 13.02
C GLU A 102 -2.44 2.93 14.41
N ARG A 103 -1.20 2.50 14.66
CA ARG A 103 -0.54 2.72 15.95
C ARG A 103 -0.39 4.19 16.29
N ARG A 104 0.04 5.02 15.35
CA ARG A 104 0.19 6.46 15.56
C ARG A 104 -1.14 7.16 15.82
N ILE A 105 -2.23 6.74 15.15
CA ILE A 105 -3.60 7.20 15.42
C ILE A 105 -4.02 6.83 16.85
N SER A 106 -3.80 5.57 17.25
CA SER A 106 -4.11 5.09 18.59
C SER A 106 -3.28 5.77 19.67
N GLU A 107 -1.97 5.96 19.45
CA GLU A 107 -1.07 6.69 20.37
C GLU A 107 -1.46 8.16 20.54
N ALA A 108 -2.00 8.78 19.49
CA ALA A 108 -2.56 10.14 19.55
C ALA A 108 -3.91 10.22 20.30
N GLY A 109 -4.46 9.08 20.74
CA GLY A 109 -5.77 9.00 21.40
C GLY A 109 -6.96 9.23 20.47
N SER A 110 -6.76 9.15 19.17
CA SER A 110 -7.83 9.34 18.17
C SER A 110 -8.64 8.07 17.94
N CYS A 111 -9.94 8.25 17.70
CA CYS A 111 -10.89 7.18 17.35
C CYS A 111 -11.04 6.97 15.83
N ALA A 112 -10.17 7.56 15.01
CA ALA A 112 -10.19 7.36 13.57
C ALA A 112 -9.98 5.88 13.23
N SER A 113 -10.72 5.38 12.24
CA SER A 113 -10.63 3.97 11.83
C SER A 113 -9.68 3.80 10.67
N VAL A 114 -8.75 2.84 10.77
CA VAL A 114 -7.80 2.49 9.71
C VAL A 114 -8.18 1.14 9.11
N SER A 115 -8.25 1.11 7.79
CA SER A 115 -8.59 -0.08 7.01
C SER A 115 -7.64 -0.21 5.83
N GLY A 116 -7.49 -1.42 5.28
CA GLY A 116 -6.65 -1.64 4.12
C GLY A 116 -7.17 -2.75 3.23
N PHE A 117 -6.83 -2.70 1.97
CA PHE A 117 -7.04 -3.81 1.05
C PHE A 117 -5.86 -3.97 0.10
N ASP A 118 -5.68 -5.19 -0.36
CA ASP A 118 -4.71 -5.54 -1.42
C ASP A 118 -5.27 -6.67 -2.27
N ILE A 119 -4.82 -6.76 -3.51
CA ILE A 119 -5.22 -7.85 -4.40
C ILE A 119 -4.52 -9.17 -4.05
N SER A 120 -3.35 -9.12 -3.41
CA SER A 120 -2.59 -10.28 -2.96
C SER A 120 -3.19 -10.85 -1.67
N ARG A 121 -3.74 -12.07 -1.78
CA ARG A 121 -4.24 -12.81 -0.62
C ARG A 121 -3.13 -13.12 0.39
N ASP A 122 -1.93 -13.41 -0.08
CA ASP A 122 -0.79 -13.69 0.79
C ASP A 122 -0.39 -12.44 1.58
N ALA A 123 -0.33 -11.28 0.93
CA ALA A 123 -0.03 -10.01 1.60
C ALA A 123 -1.06 -9.70 2.70
N ILE A 124 -2.35 -9.74 2.40
CA ILE A 124 -3.43 -9.49 3.37
C ILE A 124 -3.40 -10.49 4.53
N LYS A 125 -3.08 -11.75 4.27
CA LYS A 125 -2.92 -12.75 5.34
C LYS A 125 -1.80 -12.39 6.32
N TYR A 126 -0.69 -11.83 5.84
CA TYR A 126 0.40 -11.36 6.70
C TYR A 126 0.00 -10.08 7.45
N ALA A 127 -0.64 -9.12 6.79
CA ALA A 127 -1.17 -7.90 7.42
C ALA A 127 -2.13 -8.22 8.57
N ALA A 128 -3.10 -9.12 8.35
CA ALA A 128 -4.09 -9.53 9.35
C ALA A 128 -3.48 -10.26 10.56
N LYS A 129 -2.37 -10.99 10.35
CA LYS A 129 -1.63 -11.61 11.46
C LYS A 129 -0.83 -10.60 12.28
N LYS A 130 -0.32 -9.54 11.63
CA LYS A 130 0.51 -8.50 12.24
C LYS A 130 -0.31 -7.63 13.17
N ASN A 131 -1.48 -7.17 12.70
CA ASN A 131 -2.36 -6.32 13.48
C ASN A 131 -3.83 -6.72 13.29
N ARG A 132 -4.45 -7.21 14.37
CA ARG A 132 -5.85 -7.68 14.38
C ARG A 132 -6.88 -6.57 14.56
N SER A 133 -6.45 -5.34 14.87
CA SER A 133 -7.33 -4.17 14.97
C SER A 133 -7.71 -3.63 13.60
N LEU A 134 -6.88 -3.91 12.58
CA LEU A 134 -7.12 -3.46 11.22
C LEU A 134 -8.33 -4.18 10.58
N SER A 135 -9.15 -3.40 9.89
CA SER A 135 -10.19 -3.94 9.00
C SER A 135 -9.57 -4.19 7.62
N LEU A 136 -9.39 -5.45 7.24
CA LEU A 136 -8.63 -5.83 6.05
C LEU A 136 -9.46 -6.65 5.05
N ALA A 137 -9.21 -6.45 3.75
CA ALA A 137 -9.86 -7.20 2.70
C ALA A 137 -8.91 -7.54 1.53
N VAL A 138 -9.15 -8.67 0.87
CA VAL A 138 -8.61 -8.95 -0.46
C VAL A 138 -9.55 -8.33 -1.48
N ALA A 139 -9.07 -7.33 -2.24
CA ALA A 139 -9.87 -6.59 -3.20
C ALA A 139 -9.00 -5.92 -4.27
N SER A 140 -9.63 -5.44 -5.33
CA SER A 140 -8.98 -4.71 -6.43
C SER A 140 -9.05 -3.19 -6.23
N SER A 141 -7.98 -2.47 -6.57
CA SER A 141 -7.99 -1.01 -6.64
C SER A 141 -8.92 -0.48 -7.75
N TYR A 142 -9.22 -1.30 -8.76
CA TYR A 142 -10.12 -0.95 -9.85
C TYR A 142 -11.61 -1.27 -9.57
N ASP A 143 -11.91 -1.82 -8.40
CA ASP A 143 -13.26 -2.05 -7.89
C ASP A 143 -13.19 -2.09 -6.36
N MET A 144 -12.96 -0.93 -5.76
CA MET A 144 -12.77 -0.81 -4.31
C MET A 144 -14.06 -1.20 -3.57
N PRO A 145 -13.97 -2.04 -2.55
CA PRO A 145 -15.13 -2.52 -1.80
C PRO A 145 -15.61 -1.49 -0.77
N VAL A 146 -15.78 -0.25 -1.20
CA VAL A 146 -16.20 0.89 -0.37
C VAL A 146 -17.27 1.67 -1.12
N GLY A 147 -18.27 2.16 -0.40
CA GLY A 147 -19.34 3.00 -0.97
C GLY A 147 -18.83 4.38 -1.39
N ASP A 148 -19.63 5.07 -2.23
CA ASP A 148 -19.31 6.40 -2.73
C ASP A 148 -19.15 7.39 -1.56
N GLY A 149 -18.07 8.18 -1.58
CA GLY A 149 -17.75 9.12 -0.51
C GLY A 149 -17.54 8.45 0.87
N GLY A 150 -17.25 7.15 0.89
CA GLY A 150 -17.07 6.35 2.09
C GLY A 150 -15.77 6.57 2.84
N VAL A 151 -14.81 7.34 2.30
CA VAL A 151 -13.45 7.53 2.81
C VAL A 151 -13.16 9.00 3.03
N ASP A 152 -12.53 9.33 4.16
CA ASP A 152 -12.06 10.67 4.47
C ASP A 152 -10.60 10.88 4.04
N ILE A 153 -9.77 9.84 4.21
CA ILE A 153 -8.36 9.82 3.76
C ILE A 153 -8.10 8.51 3.04
N LEU A 154 -7.68 8.59 1.78
CA LEU A 154 -7.22 7.45 0.98
C LEU A 154 -5.72 7.52 0.79
N LEU A 155 -5.02 6.42 1.10
CA LEU A 155 -3.60 6.26 0.79
C LEU A 155 -3.42 5.38 -0.45
N ASN A 156 -2.36 5.66 -1.19
CA ASN A 156 -1.83 4.84 -2.27
C ASN A 156 -0.30 4.89 -2.19
N VAL A 157 0.31 3.82 -1.70
CA VAL A 157 1.77 3.74 -1.53
C VAL A 157 2.32 2.69 -2.49
N PHE A 158 2.94 3.13 -3.59
CA PHE A 158 3.52 2.27 -4.65
C PHE A 158 2.51 1.31 -5.31
N ALA A 159 1.22 1.60 -5.20
CA ALA A 159 0.15 0.80 -5.79
C ALA A 159 -0.36 1.40 -7.10
N PRO A 160 -1.01 0.60 -7.99
CA PRO A 160 -1.61 1.15 -9.19
C PRO A 160 -2.65 2.23 -8.88
N LEU A 161 -2.61 3.35 -9.60
CA LEU A 161 -3.57 4.43 -9.48
C LEU A 161 -4.83 4.12 -10.30
N ALA A 162 -5.97 4.02 -9.63
CA ALA A 162 -7.31 3.91 -10.22
C ALA A 162 -8.08 5.21 -9.95
N ILE A 163 -7.87 6.23 -10.78
CA ILE A 163 -8.35 7.60 -10.51
C ILE A 163 -9.88 7.67 -10.35
N GLU A 164 -10.64 6.96 -11.18
CA GLU A 164 -12.11 6.94 -11.13
C GLU A 164 -12.60 6.36 -9.78
N GLU A 165 -12.02 5.24 -9.33
CA GLU A 165 -12.34 4.64 -8.04
C GLU A 165 -11.87 5.51 -6.87
N THR A 166 -10.68 6.14 -6.99
CA THR A 166 -10.19 7.12 -6.02
C THR A 166 -11.20 8.25 -5.82
N LEU A 167 -11.67 8.85 -6.90
CA LEU A 167 -12.68 9.89 -6.87
C LEU A 167 -14.03 9.38 -6.33
N ARG A 168 -14.43 8.18 -6.69
CA ARG A 168 -15.71 7.60 -6.23
C ARG A 168 -15.72 7.41 -4.72
N VAL A 169 -14.69 6.74 -4.16
CA VAL A 169 -14.66 6.36 -2.73
C VAL A 169 -14.33 7.51 -1.79
N LEU A 170 -13.52 8.46 -2.23
CA LEU A 170 -13.13 9.61 -1.43
C LEU A 170 -14.28 10.61 -1.32
N ARG A 171 -14.62 11.10 -0.12
CA ARG A 171 -15.64 12.13 0.02
C ARG A 171 -15.16 13.48 -0.55
N GLN A 172 -16.09 14.39 -0.88
CA GLN A 172 -15.74 15.76 -1.25
C GLN A 172 -14.93 16.43 -0.11
N GLY A 173 -13.83 17.10 -0.46
CA GLY A 173 -12.87 17.67 0.47
C GLY A 173 -12.03 16.62 1.23
N GLY A 174 -12.21 15.32 0.96
CA GLY A 174 -11.37 14.24 1.47
C GLY A 174 -9.94 14.32 0.92
N LYS A 175 -9.01 13.67 1.58
CA LYS A 175 -7.58 13.74 1.23
C LYS A 175 -7.12 12.45 0.56
N PHE A 176 -6.43 12.59 -0.57
CA PHE A 176 -5.72 11.51 -1.23
C PHE A 176 -4.21 11.70 -1.01
N ILE A 177 -3.57 10.75 -0.38
CA ILE A 177 -2.13 10.76 -0.09
C ILE A 177 -1.48 9.69 -0.94
N MET A 178 -0.61 10.09 -1.86
CA MET A 178 0.06 9.18 -2.79
C MET A 178 1.58 9.26 -2.60
N ALA A 179 2.23 8.11 -2.48
CA ALA A 179 3.68 8.02 -2.46
C ALA A 179 4.20 7.25 -3.67
N ILE A 180 5.13 7.85 -4.39
CA ILE A 180 5.77 7.25 -5.56
C ILE A 180 7.30 7.36 -5.47
N PRO A 181 8.06 6.49 -6.18
CA PRO A 181 9.50 6.65 -6.34
C PRO A 181 9.83 7.91 -7.16
N ASP A 182 10.80 8.71 -6.70
CA ASP A 182 11.34 9.83 -7.47
C ASP A 182 12.41 9.37 -8.49
N VAL A 183 12.92 10.30 -9.23
CA VAL A 183 13.77 10.12 -10.43
C VAL A 183 14.96 9.19 -10.19
N ASN A 184 15.71 9.37 -9.10
CA ASN A 184 16.92 8.56 -8.83
C ASN A 184 16.69 7.40 -7.87
N HIS A 185 15.43 7.12 -7.50
CA HIS A 185 15.14 6.01 -6.58
C HIS A 185 15.73 4.68 -7.09
N LEU A 186 16.56 4.04 -6.23
CA LEU A 186 17.29 2.80 -6.49
C LEU A 186 18.26 2.87 -7.68
N PHE A 187 18.81 4.04 -8.01
CA PHE A 187 19.73 4.17 -9.14
C PHE A 187 21.03 3.37 -8.94
N GLY A 188 21.57 3.31 -7.70
CA GLY A 188 22.71 2.48 -7.37
C GLY A 188 22.46 0.97 -7.60
N LEU A 189 21.25 0.47 -7.22
CA LEU A 189 20.83 -0.90 -7.53
C LEU A 189 20.76 -1.14 -9.05
N LYS A 190 20.11 -0.22 -9.79
CA LYS A 190 20.02 -0.31 -11.26
C LYS A 190 21.37 -0.29 -11.94
N SER A 191 22.35 0.46 -11.39
CA SER A 191 23.70 0.54 -11.94
C SER A 191 24.47 -0.78 -11.82
N VAL A 192 24.11 -1.63 -10.86
CA VAL A 192 24.65 -3.00 -10.78
C VAL A 192 23.92 -3.94 -11.74
N LEU A 193 22.60 -3.80 -11.90
CA LEU A 193 21.77 -4.72 -12.68
C LEU A 193 21.90 -4.51 -14.21
N TYR A 194 22.05 -3.26 -14.65
CA TYR A 194 21.96 -2.89 -16.07
C TYR A 194 23.26 -2.25 -16.57
N GLU A 195 23.68 -2.62 -17.78
CA GLU A 195 24.81 -1.96 -18.46
C GLU A 195 24.55 -0.48 -18.75
N ARG A 196 23.27 -0.15 -19.02
CA ARG A 196 22.79 1.22 -19.21
C ARG A 196 21.68 1.49 -18.20
N PRO A 197 22.03 1.92 -16.97
CA PRO A 197 21.04 2.22 -15.96
C PRO A 197 20.17 3.42 -16.37
N TYR A 198 18.90 3.34 -16.05
CA TYR A 198 17.93 4.37 -16.37
C TYR A 198 17.31 4.98 -15.11
N LYS A 199 16.98 6.25 -15.19
CA LYS A 199 16.24 6.96 -14.14
C LYS A 199 14.75 6.66 -14.24
N ASN A 200 14.01 6.81 -13.13
CA ASN A 200 12.57 6.70 -13.17
C ASN A 200 11.97 7.91 -13.92
N THR A 201 10.85 7.67 -14.57
CA THR A 201 10.01 8.75 -15.08
C THR A 201 8.98 9.07 -14.01
N VAL A 202 8.91 10.33 -13.60
CA VAL A 202 7.86 10.85 -12.73
C VAL A 202 6.85 11.54 -13.63
N GLU A 203 5.61 11.06 -13.59
CA GLU A 203 4.50 11.65 -14.34
C GLU A 203 4.08 12.98 -13.71
N ASP A 204 3.34 13.80 -14.47
CA ASP A 204 2.77 15.05 -13.98
C ASP A 204 1.93 14.78 -12.72
N SER A 205 2.07 15.66 -11.73
CA SER A 205 1.30 15.61 -10.50
C SER A 205 -0.17 16.06 -10.65
N ALA A 206 -0.56 16.55 -11.82
CA ALA A 206 -1.93 16.96 -12.09
C ALA A 206 -2.86 15.74 -12.25
N LEU A 207 -3.75 15.54 -11.31
CA LEU A 207 -4.75 14.47 -11.35
C LEU A 207 -6.16 15.06 -11.51
N PRO A 208 -6.95 14.61 -12.51
CA PRO A 208 -8.32 15.13 -12.72
C PRO A 208 -9.18 14.99 -11.47
N GLY A 209 -9.91 16.05 -11.08
CA GLY A 209 -10.81 16.06 -9.92
C GLY A 209 -10.12 16.11 -8.55
N LEU A 210 -8.78 16.26 -8.55
CA LEU A 210 -7.96 16.34 -7.34
C LEU A 210 -7.11 17.60 -7.38
N LYS A 211 -7.24 18.45 -6.36
CA LYS A 211 -6.41 19.64 -6.16
C LYS A 211 -5.15 19.27 -5.38
N LEU A 212 -3.98 19.49 -5.95
CA LEU A 212 -2.72 19.31 -5.25
C LEU A 212 -2.61 20.31 -4.09
N LEU A 213 -2.36 19.83 -2.88
CA LEU A 213 -2.14 20.63 -1.68
C LEU A 213 -0.65 20.71 -1.32
N SER A 214 0.07 19.60 -1.44
CA SER A 214 1.52 19.56 -1.17
C SER A 214 2.21 18.47 -1.99
N GLU A 215 3.48 18.75 -2.29
CA GLU A 215 4.46 17.80 -2.83
C GLU A 215 5.67 17.83 -1.88
N GLU A 216 5.96 16.72 -1.25
CA GLU A 216 7.05 16.59 -0.28
C GLU A 216 8.03 15.49 -0.70
N LYS A 217 9.32 15.85 -0.81
CA LYS A 217 10.37 14.92 -1.24
C LYS A 217 11.12 14.35 -0.04
N ILE A 218 11.44 13.06 -0.13
CA ILE A 218 12.28 12.34 0.82
C ILE A 218 13.46 11.80 0.04
N SER A 219 14.69 12.14 0.44
CA SER A 219 15.90 11.69 -0.25
C SER A 219 17.00 11.38 0.75
N TYR A 220 17.58 10.19 0.64
CA TYR A 220 18.76 9.76 1.41
C TYR A 220 19.49 8.63 0.70
N THR A 221 20.73 8.36 1.12
CA THR A 221 21.50 7.21 0.67
C THR A 221 21.31 6.04 1.64
N LEU A 222 20.87 4.90 1.12
CA LEU A 222 20.78 3.65 1.85
C LEU A 222 22.05 2.83 1.64
N THR A 223 22.65 2.37 2.73
CA THR A 223 23.75 1.40 2.69
C THR A 223 23.25 0.05 3.19
N LEU A 224 23.27 -0.94 2.34
CA LEU A 224 22.98 -2.34 2.66
C LEU A 224 24.31 -3.05 2.85
N ASP A 225 24.57 -3.53 4.06
CA ASP A 225 25.83 -4.05 4.56
C ASP A 225 25.84 -5.58 4.69
N SER A 226 24.87 -6.25 4.05
CA SER A 226 24.85 -7.71 3.96
C SER A 226 24.11 -8.19 2.71
N ARG A 227 24.47 -9.39 2.26
CA ARG A 227 23.84 -10.05 1.11
C ARG A 227 22.36 -10.30 1.32
N GLU A 228 21.93 -10.59 2.54
CA GLU A 228 20.52 -10.81 2.90
C GLU A 228 19.71 -9.53 2.69
N LYS A 229 20.21 -8.37 3.13
CA LYS A 229 19.57 -7.08 2.92
C LYS A 229 19.50 -6.70 1.44
N ILE A 230 20.60 -6.94 0.70
CA ILE A 230 20.67 -6.70 -0.75
C ILE A 230 19.66 -7.59 -1.47
N SER A 231 19.61 -8.88 -1.14
CA SER A 231 18.67 -9.83 -1.70
C SER A 231 17.22 -9.45 -1.39
N SER A 232 16.91 -9.07 -0.14
CA SER A 232 15.55 -8.65 0.26
C SER A 232 15.09 -7.41 -0.49
N LEU A 233 15.97 -6.39 -0.65
CA LEU A 233 15.66 -5.23 -1.50
C LEU A 233 15.39 -5.65 -2.94
N PHE A 234 16.27 -6.44 -3.54
CA PHE A 234 16.13 -6.86 -4.93
C PHE A 234 14.83 -7.64 -5.17
N MET A 235 14.57 -8.66 -4.35
CA MET A 235 13.42 -9.56 -4.48
C MET A 235 12.07 -8.87 -4.29
N MET A 236 12.00 -7.75 -3.58
CA MET A 236 10.76 -6.98 -3.43
C MET A 236 10.48 -6.04 -4.62
N THR A 237 11.44 -5.90 -5.54
CA THR A 237 11.29 -5.03 -6.72
C THR A 237 10.85 -5.82 -7.95
N PRO A 238 10.20 -5.17 -8.93
CA PRO A 238 9.86 -5.82 -10.20
C PRO A 238 11.11 -6.22 -11.01
N TYR A 239 12.29 -5.74 -10.65
CA TYR A 239 13.55 -6.09 -11.32
C TYR A 239 13.90 -7.56 -11.14
N ALA A 240 13.57 -8.19 -10.01
CA ALA A 240 13.87 -9.58 -9.72
C ALA A 240 13.40 -10.56 -10.82
N TYR A 241 12.30 -10.23 -11.50
CA TYR A 241 11.69 -11.08 -12.53
C TYR A 241 12.14 -10.76 -13.96
N ARG A 242 12.84 -9.65 -14.17
CA ARG A 242 13.24 -9.17 -15.50
C ARG A 242 14.74 -9.14 -15.71
N THR A 243 15.51 -9.38 -14.66
CA THR A 243 16.98 -9.30 -14.67
C THR A 243 17.58 -10.63 -15.12
N PRO A 244 18.55 -10.63 -16.06
CA PRO A 244 19.30 -11.83 -16.45
C PRO A 244 20.05 -12.43 -15.26
N GLU A 245 20.24 -13.76 -15.27
CA GLU A 245 20.86 -14.49 -14.15
C GLU A 245 22.26 -13.97 -13.81
N SER A 246 23.10 -13.69 -14.83
CA SER A 246 24.45 -13.14 -14.64
C SER A 246 24.46 -11.79 -13.89
N ALA A 247 23.44 -10.95 -14.09
CA ALA A 247 23.32 -9.68 -13.35
C ALA A 247 22.82 -9.88 -11.93
N LYS A 248 21.97 -10.89 -11.69
CA LYS A 248 21.56 -11.30 -10.34
C LYS A 248 22.76 -11.85 -9.56
N GLU A 249 23.55 -12.73 -10.16
CA GLU A 249 24.76 -13.28 -9.53
C GLU A 249 25.74 -12.15 -9.16
N ARG A 250 25.96 -11.19 -10.06
CA ARG A 250 26.78 -10.00 -9.80
C ARG A 250 26.27 -9.20 -8.61
N LEU A 251 24.95 -8.94 -8.54
CA LEU A 251 24.35 -8.23 -7.42
C LEU A 251 24.50 -9.00 -6.11
N LEU A 252 24.17 -10.28 -6.11
CA LEU A 252 24.17 -11.12 -4.91
C LEU A 252 25.58 -11.50 -4.42
N SER A 253 26.61 -11.24 -5.23
CA SER A 253 28.01 -11.38 -4.82
C SER A 253 28.54 -10.18 -4.03
N LEU A 254 27.80 -9.06 -4.00
CA LEU A 254 28.21 -7.86 -3.26
C LEU A 254 28.00 -8.06 -1.76
N ASP A 255 28.99 -7.64 -0.96
CA ASP A 255 28.88 -7.57 0.49
C ASP A 255 28.28 -6.26 0.96
N VAL A 256 28.38 -5.19 0.14
CA VAL A 256 27.82 -3.86 0.41
C VAL A 256 27.23 -3.30 -0.87
N LEU A 257 26.02 -2.72 -0.75
CA LEU A 257 25.39 -1.93 -1.81
C LEU A 257 24.98 -0.56 -1.26
N LYS A 258 25.37 0.51 -1.94
CA LYS A 258 24.84 1.85 -1.70
C LYS A 258 23.89 2.22 -2.82
N THR A 259 22.72 2.74 -2.46
CA THR A 259 21.72 3.17 -3.44
C THR A 259 20.91 4.35 -2.90
N GLU A 260 20.39 5.15 -3.81
CA GLU A 260 19.56 6.29 -3.52
C GLU A 260 18.14 5.82 -3.17
N ILE A 261 17.61 6.36 -2.10
CA ILE A 261 16.20 6.24 -1.74
C ILE A 261 15.57 7.61 -1.93
N GLU A 262 14.71 7.72 -2.92
CA GLU A 262 14.03 8.96 -3.23
C GLU A 262 12.55 8.71 -3.44
N PHE A 263 11.71 9.44 -2.70
CA PHE A 263 10.25 9.36 -2.79
C PHE A 263 9.65 10.75 -2.91
N ILE A 264 8.50 10.81 -3.55
CA ILE A 264 7.62 11.97 -3.52
C ILE A 264 6.33 11.55 -2.82
N VAL A 265 5.91 12.34 -1.83
CA VAL A 265 4.61 12.23 -1.17
C VAL A 265 3.75 13.39 -1.64
N PHE A 266 2.73 13.08 -2.42
CA PHE A 266 1.72 14.03 -2.85
C PHE A 266 0.51 13.97 -1.90
N THR A 267 -0.01 15.13 -1.55
CA THR A 267 -1.30 15.25 -0.86
C THR A 267 -2.26 16.04 -1.73
N TYR A 268 -3.39 15.44 -1.99
CA TYR A 268 -4.47 16.07 -2.78
C TYR A 268 -5.73 16.22 -1.94
N GLU A 269 -6.59 17.12 -2.37
CA GLU A 269 -7.97 17.26 -1.88
C GLU A 269 -8.94 16.97 -3.03
N ARG A 270 -9.94 16.12 -2.79
CA ARG A 270 -11.03 15.93 -3.77
C ARG A 270 -11.81 17.21 -3.94
N GLU A 271 -11.87 17.70 -5.18
CA GLU A 271 -12.67 18.87 -5.55
C GLU A 271 -14.19 18.58 -5.43
N LYS A 272 -14.96 19.66 -5.41
CA LYS A 272 -16.44 19.59 -5.30
C LYS A 272 -17.09 19.08 -6.57
#